data_7375b1ffea32a55099609f7f7885946f
#
_entry.id   7375b1ffea32a55099609f7f7885946f
#
_cell.length_a   1.000
_cell.length_b   1.000
_cell.length_c   1.000
_cell.angle_alpha   90.00
_cell.angle_beta   90.00
_cell.angle_gamma   90.00
#
_symmetry.space_group_name_H-M   'P 1'
#
loop_
_entity.id
_entity.type
_entity.pdbx_description
1 polymer ?
#
loop_
_entity_poly.entity_id
_entity_poly.type
_entity_poly.pdbx_seq_one_letter_code
_entity_poly.pdbx_strand_id
1 'polypeptide(L)'
;MIIGVPKEIKTNENRVALTPAGALELTRRGHTVYIQSSAGENSGFSDSDYVSSGAQILSGIEEVYAKAEMIIKVKEPIEKEYALIREGQLLFTYFHFASYEPLTRAMIASKAVCLAYETVELSDGSLPLLVPMSEVAGRMAIQEGAKYLEKTYKGRGVLLGGVPGVAPGKVLVLGGGIVGTQAAKMAAGLGAQVTLLDLSLNRLRYLSDVMPANVTTLYSNEYTIRQLVREHDLIVGAVLIPGTKAPKLITRDMLKTMKPGTVLVDVAVDQGGCFETTAPTTHDNPTFSRDDDIHYGVA
;
A
#
# COMPACT_ATOMS: atom_id res chain seq x y z
N MET A 1 -10.75 -15.71 24.42
CA MET A 1 -9.39 -15.24 24.07
C MET A 1 -9.22 -13.81 24.56
N ILE A 2 -8.04 -13.49 25.05
CA ILE A 2 -7.68 -12.11 25.46
C ILE A 2 -6.93 -11.46 24.32
N ILE A 3 -7.47 -10.36 23.78
CA ILE A 3 -6.95 -9.64 22.61
C ILE A 3 -6.42 -8.30 23.06
N GLY A 4 -5.21 -7.97 22.66
CA GLY A 4 -4.55 -6.69 22.96
C GLY A 4 -4.26 -5.88 21.70
N VAL A 5 -4.55 -4.60 21.76
CA VAL A 5 -4.28 -3.64 20.68
C VAL A 5 -3.38 -2.53 21.25
N PRO A 6 -2.07 -2.61 21.02
CA PRO A 6 -1.16 -1.54 21.40
C PRO A 6 -1.31 -0.33 20.48
N LYS A 7 -0.88 0.82 20.95
CA LYS A 7 -0.69 2.01 20.11
C LYS A 7 0.46 1.78 19.14
N GLU A 8 0.27 2.16 17.88
CA GLU A 8 1.36 2.12 16.91
C GLU A 8 2.44 3.14 17.28
N ILE A 9 3.69 2.66 17.22
CA ILE A 9 4.87 3.48 17.58
C ILE A 9 5.85 3.66 16.42
N LYS A 10 5.54 3.12 15.25
CA LYS A 10 6.28 3.36 14.01
C LYS A 10 6.07 4.82 13.57
N THR A 11 7.13 5.48 13.13
CA THR A 11 7.07 6.89 12.70
C THR A 11 5.98 7.10 11.64
N ASN A 12 5.13 8.12 11.87
CA ASN A 12 4.00 8.48 11.00
C ASN A 12 2.90 7.41 10.85
N GLU A 13 2.91 6.33 11.65
CA GLU A 13 1.77 5.40 11.69
C GLU A 13 0.71 5.93 12.66
N ASN A 14 -0.39 6.39 12.12
CA ASN A 14 -1.51 7.00 12.85
C ASN A 14 -2.75 6.09 12.91
N ARG A 15 -2.71 4.95 12.23
CA ARG A 15 -3.83 4.00 12.25
C ARG A 15 -3.86 3.19 13.52
N VAL A 16 -5.03 2.65 13.83
CA VAL A 16 -5.25 1.66 14.90
C VAL A 16 -5.75 0.36 14.29
N ALA A 17 -5.29 -0.76 14.81
CA ALA A 17 -5.58 -2.08 14.24
C ALA A 17 -7.03 -2.55 14.46
N LEU A 18 -7.73 -2.00 15.43
CA LEU A 18 -9.10 -2.37 15.77
C LEU A 18 -9.92 -1.09 16.01
N THR A 19 -11.05 -0.96 15.31
CA THR A 19 -12.01 0.11 15.54
C THR A 19 -12.93 -0.20 16.74
N PRO A 20 -13.62 0.79 17.34
CA PRO A 20 -14.63 0.53 18.36
C PRO A 20 -15.72 -0.46 17.92
N ALA A 21 -16.12 -0.40 16.64
CA ALA A 21 -17.08 -1.37 16.08
C ALA A 21 -16.52 -2.80 16.08
N GLY A 22 -15.24 -2.97 15.72
CA GLY A 22 -14.57 -4.28 15.79
C GLY A 22 -14.43 -4.77 17.23
N ALA A 23 -14.12 -3.88 18.19
CA ALA A 23 -14.07 -4.20 19.61
C ALA A 23 -15.43 -4.68 20.12
N LEU A 24 -16.52 -4.04 19.72
CA LEU A 24 -17.89 -4.45 20.07
C LEU A 24 -18.21 -5.86 19.57
N GLU A 25 -17.84 -6.19 18.33
CA GLU A 25 -18.08 -7.52 17.76
C GLU A 25 -17.29 -8.61 18.51
N LEU A 26 -16.05 -8.33 18.91
CA LEU A 26 -15.23 -9.27 19.65
C LEU A 26 -15.75 -9.46 21.08
N THR A 27 -16.11 -8.38 21.76
CA THR A 27 -16.64 -8.46 23.15
C THR A 27 -17.99 -9.17 23.20
N ARG A 28 -18.88 -8.96 22.24
CA ARG A 28 -20.14 -9.68 22.10
C ARG A 28 -19.96 -11.19 21.88
N ARG A 29 -18.86 -11.58 21.28
CA ARG A 29 -18.48 -13.01 21.10
C ARG A 29 -17.76 -13.61 22.29
N GLY A 30 -17.68 -12.89 23.40
CA GLY A 30 -17.10 -13.37 24.66
C GLY A 30 -15.57 -13.25 24.72
N HIS A 31 -14.94 -12.44 23.85
CA HIS A 31 -13.53 -12.11 23.97
C HIS A 31 -13.31 -10.93 24.91
N THR A 32 -12.20 -10.92 25.63
CA THR A 32 -11.72 -9.76 26.38
C THR A 32 -10.84 -8.92 25.47
N VAL A 33 -11.14 -7.64 25.33
CA VAL A 33 -10.39 -6.73 24.45
C VAL A 33 -9.71 -5.66 25.31
N TYR A 34 -8.40 -5.58 25.24
CA TYR A 34 -7.57 -4.54 25.83
C TYR A 34 -7.07 -3.58 24.74
N ILE A 35 -7.25 -2.28 24.96
CA ILE A 35 -6.74 -1.23 24.09
C ILE A 35 -5.75 -0.39 24.90
N GLN A 36 -4.57 -0.13 24.37
CA GLN A 36 -3.66 0.83 25.00
C GLN A 36 -4.29 2.22 24.94
N SER A 37 -4.18 2.98 26.04
CA SER A 37 -4.68 4.36 26.11
C SER A 37 -4.19 5.19 24.92
N SER A 38 -5.10 5.96 24.36
CA SER A 38 -4.85 6.82 23.19
C SER A 38 -4.41 6.09 21.91
N ALA A 39 -4.62 4.77 21.80
CA ALA A 39 -4.24 4.01 20.60
C ALA A 39 -5.06 4.43 19.37
N GLY A 40 -6.32 4.81 19.55
CA GLY A 40 -7.23 5.20 18.45
C GLY A 40 -7.29 6.70 18.16
N GLU A 41 -6.71 7.56 18.97
CA GLU A 41 -6.88 9.03 18.90
C GLU A 41 -6.51 9.60 17.52
N ASN A 42 -5.38 9.19 16.95
CA ASN A 42 -4.95 9.65 15.63
C ASN A 42 -5.85 9.16 14.49
N SER A 43 -6.66 8.14 14.74
CA SER A 43 -7.69 7.62 13.82
C SER A 43 -9.08 8.17 14.12
N GLY A 44 -9.21 9.11 15.08
CA GLY A 44 -10.48 9.74 15.46
C GLY A 44 -11.33 8.93 16.45
N PHE A 45 -10.75 7.93 17.13
CA PHE A 45 -11.43 7.11 18.13
C PHE A 45 -10.86 7.38 19.52
N SER A 46 -11.72 7.85 20.43
CA SER A 46 -11.34 8.11 21.82
C SER A 46 -11.33 6.82 22.67
N ASP A 47 -10.63 6.86 23.80
CA ASP A 47 -10.69 5.77 24.78
C ASP A 47 -12.12 5.48 25.25
N SER A 48 -12.98 6.51 25.36
CA SER A 48 -14.39 6.38 25.73
C SER A 48 -15.21 5.61 24.69
N ASP A 49 -14.90 5.72 23.40
CA ASP A 49 -15.56 4.96 22.34
C ASP A 49 -15.29 3.46 22.49
N TYR A 50 -14.06 3.11 22.84
CA TYR A 50 -13.68 1.71 23.09
C TYR A 50 -14.32 1.17 24.37
N VAL A 51 -14.36 1.95 25.46
CA VAL A 51 -15.05 1.55 26.70
C VAL A 51 -16.54 1.32 26.43
N SER A 52 -17.18 2.20 25.68
CA SER A 52 -18.58 2.06 25.27
C SER A 52 -18.84 0.80 24.42
N SER A 53 -17.79 0.31 23.74
CA SER A 53 -17.83 -0.93 22.97
C SER A 53 -17.45 -2.19 23.78
N GLY A 54 -17.30 -2.06 25.11
CA GLY A 54 -17.00 -3.16 26.01
C GLY A 54 -15.51 -3.51 26.13
N ALA A 55 -14.61 -2.75 25.51
CA ALA A 55 -13.17 -2.91 25.70
C ALA A 55 -12.69 -2.26 27.00
N GLN A 56 -11.52 -2.67 27.47
CA GLN A 56 -10.84 -2.11 28.63
C GLN A 56 -9.58 -1.37 28.20
N ILE A 57 -9.36 -0.20 28.80
CA ILE A 57 -8.18 0.61 28.50
C ILE A 57 -7.04 0.23 29.46
N LEU A 58 -5.83 0.05 28.90
CA LEU A 58 -4.60 -0.17 29.63
C LEU A 58 -3.63 0.99 29.41
N SER A 59 -2.84 1.32 30.44
CA SER A 59 -2.00 2.52 30.42
C SER A 59 -0.78 2.44 29.48
N GLY A 60 -0.19 1.25 29.35
CA GLY A 60 1.07 1.06 28.66
C GLY A 60 1.11 -0.16 27.74
N ILE A 61 2.05 -0.13 26.79
CA ILE A 61 2.26 -1.20 25.85
C ILE A 61 2.68 -2.51 26.53
N GLU A 62 3.50 -2.42 27.58
CA GLU A 62 3.99 -3.56 28.34
C GLU A 62 2.82 -4.32 28.99
N GLU A 63 1.85 -3.59 29.50
CA GLU A 63 0.67 -4.19 30.13
C GLU A 63 -0.22 -4.88 29.09
N VAL A 64 -0.36 -4.28 27.90
CA VAL A 64 -1.10 -4.89 26.77
C VAL A 64 -0.45 -6.22 26.37
N TYR A 65 0.87 -6.21 26.12
CA TYR A 65 1.58 -7.43 25.72
C TYR A 65 1.55 -8.50 26.83
N ALA A 66 1.68 -8.09 28.10
CA ALA A 66 1.69 -9.05 29.22
C ALA A 66 0.36 -9.78 29.41
N LYS A 67 -0.79 -9.10 29.21
CA LYS A 67 -2.12 -9.65 29.42
C LYS A 67 -2.69 -10.40 28.22
N ALA A 68 -2.35 -9.98 27.00
CA ALA A 68 -2.98 -10.50 25.80
C ALA A 68 -2.44 -11.87 25.39
N GLU A 69 -3.34 -12.75 24.95
CA GLU A 69 -3.02 -13.98 24.24
C GLU A 69 -2.72 -13.71 22.77
N MET A 70 -3.43 -12.72 22.20
CA MET A 70 -3.29 -12.27 20.82
C MET A 70 -3.06 -10.77 20.78
N ILE A 71 -2.02 -10.34 20.08
CA ILE A 71 -1.75 -8.95 19.77
C ILE A 71 -2.21 -8.66 18.34
N ILE A 72 -3.02 -7.63 18.17
CA ILE A 72 -3.43 -7.12 16.84
C ILE A 72 -2.78 -5.75 16.61
N LYS A 73 -2.03 -5.62 15.51
CA LYS A 73 -1.36 -4.39 15.09
C LYS A 73 -1.64 -4.07 13.62
N VAL A 74 -1.37 -2.84 13.22
CA VAL A 74 -1.35 -2.46 11.81
C VAL A 74 0.00 -2.83 11.18
N LYS A 75 1.08 -2.37 11.79
CA LYS A 75 2.45 -2.59 11.31
C LYS A 75 3.17 -3.65 12.14
N GLU A 76 4.19 -4.21 11.52
CA GLU A 76 5.11 -5.15 12.16
C GLU A 76 5.66 -4.60 13.49
N PRO A 77 5.94 -5.46 14.48
CA PRO A 77 6.66 -5.05 15.67
C PRO A 77 8.02 -4.47 15.32
N ILE A 78 8.42 -3.42 16.00
CA ILE A 78 9.76 -2.84 15.89
C ILE A 78 10.65 -3.27 17.06
N GLU A 79 11.95 -3.01 16.98
CA GLU A 79 12.95 -3.49 17.94
C GLU A 79 12.58 -3.25 19.42
N LYS A 80 11.95 -2.10 19.72
CA LYS A 80 11.48 -1.76 21.07
C LYS A 80 10.39 -2.71 21.60
N GLU A 81 9.68 -3.39 20.72
CA GLU A 81 8.58 -4.30 21.07
C GLU A 81 9.05 -5.76 21.19
N TYR A 82 10.19 -6.13 20.62
CA TYR A 82 10.62 -7.53 20.55
C TYR A 82 10.72 -8.19 21.92
N ALA A 83 11.22 -7.48 22.94
CA ALA A 83 11.36 -7.98 24.29
C ALA A 83 10.01 -8.19 25.02
N LEU A 84 8.91 -7.62 24.53
CA LEU A 84 7.58 -7.77 25.09
C LEU A 84 6.85 -9.01 24.57
N ILE A 85 7.31 -9.56 23.44
CA ILE A 85 6.68 -10.69 22.76
C ILE A 85 7.03 -11.99 23.50
N ARG A 86 6.01 -12.80 23.81
CA ARG A 86 6.16 -14.04 24.56
C ARG A 86 6.09 -15.27 23.66
N GLU A 87 6.77 -16.35 24.07
CA GLU A 87 6.65 -17.65 23.41
C GLU A 87 5.17 -18.10 23.36
N GLY A 88 4.73 -18.53 22.19
CA GLY A 88 3.34 -18.97 21.93
C GLY A 88 2.31 -17.84 21.82
N GLN A 89 2.69 -16.57 22.05
CA GLN A 89 1.80 -15.43 21.85
C GLN A 89 1.46 -15.27 20.38
N LEU A 90 0.19 -15.04 20.06
CA LEU A 90 -0.25 -14.85 18.69
C LEU A 90 -0.10 -13.36 18.30
N LEU A 91 0.57 -13.10 17.18
CA LEU A 91 0.70 -11.77 16.60
C LEU A 91 -0.02 -11.74 15.25
N PHE A 92 -0.93 -10.79 15.05
CA PHE A 92 -1.74 -10.66 13.85
C PHE A 92 -1.59 -9.24 13.30
N THR A 93 -0.83 -9.08 12.21
CA THR A 93 -0.42 -7.79 11.64
C THR A 93 0.11 -7.95 10.22
N TYR A 94 0.39 -6.83 9.51
CA TYR A 94 1.23 -6.84 8.31
C TYR A 94 2.69 -7.00 8.73
N PHE A 95 3.30 -8.12 8.39
CA PHE A 95 4.70 -8.40 8.76
C PHE A 95 5.72 -7.99 7.70
N HIS A 96 5.42 -8.20 6.43
CA HIS A 96 6.35 -7.96 5.32
C HIS A 96 7.72 -8.63 5.53
N PHE A 97 7.74 -9.87 6.01
CA PHE A 97 8.98 -10.59 6.39
C PHE A 97 10.08 -10.58 5.33
N ALA A 98 9.69 -10.61 4.04
CA ALA A 98 10.66 -10.61 2.95
C ALA A 98 11.46 -9.30 2.83
N SER A 99 10.97 -8.20 3.41
CA SER A 99 11.59 -6.88 3.30
C SER A 99 12.60 -6.57 4.40
N TYR A 100 12.54 -7.28 5.56
CA TYR A 100 13.38 -6.95 6.72
C TYR A 100 13.80 -8.19 7.53
N GLU A 101 14.98 -8.73 7.21
CA GLU A 101 15.54 -9.93 7.85
C GLU A 101 15.66 -9.84 9.39
N PRO A 102 16.05 -8.70 10.02
CA PRO A 102 16.12 -8.59 11.48
C PRO A 102 14.79 -8.89 12.18
N LEU A 103 13.67 -8.43 11.64
CA LEU A 103 12.33 -8.76 12.15
C LEU A 103 12.08 -10.27 12.10
N THR A 104 12.37 -10.90 10.96
CA THR A 104 12.19 -12.34 10.79
C THR A 104 12.97 -13.12 11.84
N ARG A 105 14.23 -12.76 12.07
CA ARG A 105 15.08 -13.40 13.10
C ARG A 105 14.52 -13.17 14.51
N ALA A 106 14.04 -11.96 14.82
CA ALA A 106 13.45 -11.64 16.11
C ALA A 106 12.18 -12.47 16.38
N MET A 107 11.31 -12.61 15.37
CA MET A 107 10.08 -13.42 15.50
C MET A 107 10.39 -14.91 15.67
N ILE A 108 11.39 -15.44 14.96
CA ILE A 108 11.87 -16.82 15.17
C ILE A 108 12.39 -17.00 16.60
N ALA A 109 13.20 -16.06 17.09
CA ALA A 109 13.78 -16.12 18.43
C ALA A 109 12.71 -16.02 19.55
N SER A 110 11.65 -15.24 19.34
CA SER A 110 10.54 -15.09 20.29
C SER A 110 9.67 -16.35 20.40
N LYS A 111 9.69 -17.21 19.37
CA LYS A 111 8.79 -18.37 19.23
C LYS A 111 7.30 -18.01 19.29
N ALA A 112 6.95 -16.81 18.92
CA ALA A 112 5.57 -16.37 18.78
C ALA A 112 4.90 -17.01 17.56
N VAL A 113 3.57 -17.05 17.56
CA VAL A 113 2.78 -17.48 16.40
C VAL A 113 2.44 -16.26 15.56
N CYS A 114 3.09 -16.11 14.41
CA CYS A 114 2.91 -14.97 13.52
C CYS A 114 1.89 -15.27 12.43
N LEU A 115 0.81 -14.50 12.38
CA LEU A 115 -0.18 -14.51 11.31
C LEU A 115 -0.07 -13.20 10.54
N ALA A 116 0.39 -13.27 9.29
CA ALA A 116 0.53 -12.09 8.44
C ALA A 116 -0.79 -11.81 7.70
N TYR A 117 -1.31 -10.57 7.80
CA TYR A 117 -2.51 -10.18 7.06
C TYR A 117 -2.37 -10.40 5.56
N GLU A 118 -1.20 -10.10 5.01
CA GLU A 118 -0.90 -10.19 3.58
C GLU A 118 -0.81 -11.61 3.04
N THR A 119 -0.82 -12.63 3.91
CA THR A 119 -0.76 -14.04 3.50
C THR A 119 -1.99 -14.86 3.88
N VAL A 120 -3.01 -14.22 4.47
CA VAL A 120 -4.31 -14.88 4.71
C VAL A 120 -5.01 -15.06 3.38
N GLU A 121 -5.13 -16.32 2.95
CA GLU A 121 -5.64 -16.72 1.64
C GLU A 121 -6.91 -17.54 1.78
N LEU A 122 -7.90 -17.26 0.94
CA LEU A 122 -9.13 -18.05 0.82
C LEU A 122 -8.92 -19.20 -0.19
N SER A 123 -9.86 -20.12 -0.20
CA SER A 123 -9.80 -21.30 -1.09
C SER A 123 -9.77 -20.98 -2.59
N ASP A 124 -10.18 -19.78 -2.98
CA ASP A 124 -10.13 -19.28 -4.36
C ASP A 124 -8.82 -18.55 -4.69
N GLY A 125 -7.85 -18.52 -3.78
CA GLY A 125 -6.57 -17.82 -3.93
C GLY A 125 -6.63 -16.31 -3.66
N SER A 126 -7.78 -15.79 -3.24
CA SER A 126 -7.89 -14.36 -2.88
C SER A 126 -7.28 -14.04 -1.52
N LEU A 127 -6.74 -12.83 -1.38
CA LEU A 127 -6.10 -12.33 -0.16
C LEU A 127 -6.96 -11.22 0.48
N PRO A 128 -8.05 -11.57 1.20
CA PRO A 128 -9.10 -10.64 1.60
C PRO A 128 -8.61 -9.53 2.52
N LEU A 129 -7.55 -9.77 3.30
CA LEU A 129 -7.01 -8.77 4.21
C LEU A 129 -5.98 -7.84 3.52
N LEU A 130 -5.41 -8.25 2.38
CA LEU A 130 -4.53 -7.41 1.56
C LEU A 130 -5.32 -6.52 0.59
N VAL A 131 -6.48 -6.99 0.12
CA VAL A 131 -7.32 -6.28 -0.86
C VAL A 131 -7.58 -4.82 -0.49
N PRO A 132 -8.06 -4.47 0.74
CA PRO A 132 -8.35 -3.10 1.09
C PRO A 132 -7.12 -2.19 1.02
N MET A 133 -5.95 -2.68 1.43
CA MET A 133 -4.71 -1.90 1.36
C MET A 133 -4.24 -1.72 -0.09
N SER A 134 -4.41 -2.73 -0.93
CA SER A 134 -4.15 -2.61 -2.37
C SER A 134 -5.06 -1.60 -3.05
N GLU A 135 -6.33 -1.51 -2.62
CA GLU A 135 -7.27 -0.50 -3.12
C GLU A 135 -6.85 0.91 -2.71
N VAL A 136 -6.48 1.11 -1.45
CA VAL A 136 -5.96 2.38 -0.95
C VAL A 136 -4.69 2.77 -1.71
N ALA A 137 -3.72 1.88 -1.83
CA ALA A 137 -2.45 2.14 -2.51
C ALA A 137 -2.65 2.55 -3.98
N GLY A 138 -3.54 1.87 -4.72
CA GLY A 138 -3.86 2.23 -6.10
C GLY A 138 -4.47 3.62 -6.23
N ARG A 139 -5.35 4.02 -5.31
CA ARG A 139 -5.96 5.35 -5.29
C ARG A 139 -4.94 6.42 -4.90
N MET A 140 -4.14 6.17 -3.86
CA MET A 140 -3.07 7.06 -3.41
C MET A 140 -2.03 7.29 -4.50
N ALA A 141 -1.68 6.26 -5.29
CA ALA A 141 -0.73 6.38 -6.38
C ALA A 141 -1.11 7.49 -7.39
N ILE A 142 -2.39 7.66 -7.66
CA ILE A 142 -2.87 8.73 -8.55
C ILE A 142 -2.94 10.07 -7.84
N GLN A 143 -3.36 10.11 -6.60
CA GLN A 143 -3.40 11.34 -5.81
C GLN A 143 -1.99 11.95 -5.67
N GLU A 144 -1.02 11.16 -5.25
CA GLU A 144 0.36 11.62 -5.13
C GLU A 144 0.99 11.86 -6.51
N GLY A 145 0.75 11.00 -7.49
CA GLY A 145 1.22 11.19 -8.86
C GLY A 145 0.75 12.51 -9.48
N ALA A 146 -0.52 12.86 -9.30
CA ALA A 146 -1.08 14.12 -9.76
C ALA A 146 -0.41 15.34 -9.09
N LYS A 147 -0.19 15.27 -7.78
CA LYS A 147 0.50 16.30 -7.00
C LYS A 147 1.93 16.53 -7.52
N TYR A 148 2.69 15.45 -7.72
CA TYR A 148 4.08 15.58 -8.18
C TYR A 148 4.21 15.96 -9.66
N LEU A 149 3.14 15.92 -10.45
CA LEU A 149 3.12 16.51 -11.79
C LEU A 149 3.15 18.04 -11.79
N GLU A 150 2.85 18.69 -10.65
CA GLU A 150 2.88 20.15 -10.54
C GLU A 150 4.31 20.71 -10.65
N LYS A 151 4.45 21.90 -11.23
CA LYS A 151 5.75 22.58 -11.36
C LYS A 151 6.41 22.89 -10.01
N THR A 152 5.63 23.13 -8.98
CA THR A 152 6.10 23.35 -7.60
C THR A 152 6.92 22.18 -7.08
N TYR A 153 6.58 20.97 -7.51
CA TYR A 153 7.29 19.72 -7.17
C TYR A 153 8.25 19.26 -8.27
N LYS A 154 8.64 20.17 -9.19
CA LYS A 154 9.51 19.91 -10.35
C LYS A 154 8.91 18.98 -11.42
N GLY A 155 7.63 18.65 -11.34
CA GLY A 155 6.91 17.91 -12.36
C GLY A 155 6.76 18.67 -13.67
N ARG A 156 6.11 18.03 -14.65
CA ARG A 156 5.92 18.59 -15.99
C ARG A 156 4.99 19.82 -16.05
N GLY A 157 4.19 20.08 -15.02
CA GLY A 157 3.12 21.09 -15.03
C GLY A 157 1.91 20.62 -15.84
N VAL A 158 1.53 19.35 -15.69
CA VAL A 158 0.39 18.73 -16.39
C VAL A 158 -0.76 18.56 -15.42
N LEU A 159 -1.94 19.05 -15.80
CA LEU A 159 -3.20 18.76 -15.12
C LEU A 159 -3.82 17.51 -15.74
N LEU A 160 -4.05 16.47 -14.94
CA LEU A 160 -4.52 15.17 -15.45
C LEU A 160 -5.85 15.26 -16.22
N GLY A 161 -6.78 16.08 -15.77
CA GLY A 161 -8.07 16.27 -16.45
C GLY A 161 -8.03 17.18 -17.66
N GLY A 162 -6.92 17.91 -17.90
CA GLY A 162 -6.90 18.97 -18.89
C GLY A 162 -7.88 20.12 -18.58
N VAL A 163 -8.07 21.02 -19.53
CA VAL A 163 -9.12 22.05 -19.52
C VAL A 163 -9.56 22.31 -20.96
N PRO A 164 -10.70 23.00 -21.21
CA PRO A 164 -11.08 23.37 -22.56
C PRO A 164 -9.94 24.06 -23.33
N GLY A 165 -9.53 23.47 -24.46
CA GLY A 165 -8.40 23.90 -25.25
C GLY A 165 -7.05 23.26 -24.92
N VAL A 166 -6.96 22.50 -23.81
CA VAL A 166 -5.74 21.76 -23.43
C VAL A 166 -6.10 20.29 -23.17
N ALA A 167 -5.42 19.38 -23.87
CA ALA A 167 -5.65 17.95 -23.74
C ALA A 167 -5.37 17.44 -22.31
N PRO A 168 -6.07 16.39 -21.83
CA PRO A 168 -5.79 15.76 -20.56
C PRO A 168 -4.40 15.08 -20.55
N GLY A 169 -3.86 14.91 -19.36
CA GLY A 169 -2.64 14.14 -19.12
C GLY A 169 -2.82 12.64 -19.43
N LYS A 170 -1.71 11.99 -19.72
CA LYS A 170 -1.66 10.55 -20.03
C LYS A 170 -1.09 9.76 -18.87
N VAL A 171 -1.83 8.73 -18.42
CA VAL A 171 -1.44 7.85 -17.30
C VAL A 171 -1.22 6.42 -17.80
N LEU A 172 -0.05 5.87 -17.57
CA LEU A 172 0.29 4.48 -17.86
C LEU A 172 0.22 3.66 -16.57
N VAL A 173 -0.56 2.59 -16.57
CA VAL A 173 -0.67 1.67 -15.43
C VAL A 173 -0.12 0.31 -15.84
N LEU A 174 0.93 -0.16 -15.15
CA LEU A 174 1.56 -1.46 -15.38
C LEU A 174 1.02 -2.48 -14.38
N GLY A 175 0.18 -3.39 -14.86
CA GLY A 175 -0.52 -4.41 -14.08
C GLY A 175 -2.00 -4.08 -13.85
N GLY A 176 -2.89 -4.99 -14.24
CA GLY A 176 -4.34 -4.89 -14.08
C GLY A 176 -4.90 -5.58 -12.83
N GLY A 177 -4.06 -5.83 -11.82
CA GLY A 177 -4.47 -6.34 -10.52
C GLY A 177 -5.35 -5.35 -9.73
N ILE A 178 -5.48 -5.54 -8.42
CA ILE A 178 -6.31 -4.66 -7.57
C ILE A 178 -5.76 -3.24 -7.57
N VAL A 179 -4.48 -3.06 -7.28
CA VAL A 179 -3.79 -1.76 -7.28
C VAL A 179 -3.99 -1.03 -8.60
N GLY A 180 -3.63 -1.68 -9.73
CA GLY A 180 -3.70 -1.05 -11.04
C GLY A 180 -5.14 -0.74 -11.48
N THR A 181 -6.10 -1.59 -11.11
CA THR A 181 -7.53 -1.33 -11.35
C THR A 181 -7.99 -0.06 -10.64
N GLN A 182 -7.61 0.12 -9.37
CA GLN A 182 -7.98 1.31 -8.61
C GLN A 182 -7.24 2.55 -9.12
N ALA A 183 -5.96 2.42 -9.46
CA ALA A 183 -5.20 3.51 -10.09
C ALA A 183 -5.85 3.96 -11.41
N ALA A 184 -6.19 3.02 -12.29
CA ALA A 184 -6.84 3.33 -13.56
C ALA A 184 -8.22 4.01 -13.36
N LYS A 185 -9.03 3.54 -12.41
CA LYS A 185 -10.33 4.16 -12.05
C LYS A 185 -10.16 5.59 -11.56
N MET A 186 -9.19 5.83 -10.66
CA MET A 186 -8.94 7.18 -10.13
C MET A 186 -8.42 8.13 -11.21
N ALA A 187 -7.46 7.71 -12.02
CA ALA A 187 -6.93 8.51 -13.11
C ALA A 187 -8.02 8.86 -14.14
N ALA A 188 -8.83 7.88 -14.52
CA ALA A 188 -9.97 8.07 -15.42
C ALA A 188 -11.02 9.01 -14.82
N GLY A 189 -11.30 8.90 -13.51
CA GLY A 189 -12.22 9.78 -12.80
C GLY A 189 -11.74 11.23 -12.71
N LEU A 190 -10.43 11.46 -12.72
CA LEU A 190 -9.82 12.80 -12.84
C LEU A 190 -9.83 13.31 -14.29
N GLY A 191 -10.29 12.53 -15.27
CA GLY A 191 -10.37 12.92 -16.67
C GLY A 191 -9.13 12.61 -17.51
N ALA A 192 -8.14 11.91 -16.98
CA ALA A 192 -6.93 11.54 -17.71
C ALA A 192 -7.20 10.53 -18.84
N GLN A 193 -6.34 10.50 -19.84
CA GLN A 193 -6.25 9.38 -20.78
C GLN A 193 -5.43 8.28 -20.15
N VAL A 194 -6.03 7.10 -19.95
CA VAL A 194 -5.39 6.00 -19.23
C VAL A 194 -5.07 4.84 -20.16
N THR A 195 -3.84 4.34 -20.10
CA THR A 195 -3.45 3.07 -20.72
C THR A 195 -3.10 2.07 -19.63
N LEU A 196 -3.79 0.93 -19.58
CA LEU A 196 -3.55 -0.13 -18.61
C LEU A 196 -2.99 -1.38 -19.31
N LEU A 197 -1.86 -1.87 -18.80
CA LEU A 197 -1.21 -3.07 -19.33
C LEU A 197 -1.35 -4.26 -18.38
N ASP A 198 -1.62 -5.44 -18.94
CA ASP A 198 -1.57 -6.71 -18.21
C ASP A 198 -1.12 -7.85 -19.16
N LEU A 199 -0.58 -8.93 -18.58
CA LEU A 199 -0.23 -10.15 -19.34
C LEU A 199 -1.45 -11.05 -19.59
N SER A 200 -2.47 -10.97 -18.73
CA SER A 200 -3.67 -11.80 -18.83
C SER A 200 -4.71 -11.18 -19.75
N LEU A 201 -4.91 -11.78 -20.93
CA LEU A 201 -5.97 -11.37 -21.84
C LEU A 201 -7.36 -11.48 -21.23
N ASN A 202 -7.60 -12.46 -20.36
CA ASN A 202 -8.87 -12.58 -19.65
C ASN A 202 -9.09 -11.40 -18.71
N ARG A 203 -8.03 -10.97 -18.01
CA ARG A 203 -8.10 -9.77 -17.17
C ARG A 203 -8.33 -8.50 -17.99
N LEU A 204 -7.64 -8.36 -19.12
CA LEU A 204 -7.83 -7.23 -20.04
C LEU A 204 -9.26 -7.14 -20.58
N ARG A 205 -9.86 -8.30 -20.99
CA ARG A 205 -11.27 -8.33 -21.41
C ARG A 205 -12.20 -7.86 -20.32
N TYR A 206 -12.09 -8.41 -19.11
CA TYR A 206 -12.89 -7.97 -17.98
C TYR A 206 -12.73 -6.46 -17.71
N LEU A 207 -11.50 -5.96 -17.72
CA LEU A 207 -11.25 -4.54 -17.49
C LEU A 207 -11.79 -3.66 -18.63
N SER A 208 -11.74 -4.12 -19.86
CA SER A 208 -12.35 -3.42 -20.99
C SER A 208 -13.87 -3.25 -20.85
N ASP A 209 -14.53 -4.23 -20.21
CA ASP A 209 -15.99 -4.18 -20.01
C ASP A 209 -16.41 -3.28 -18.82
N VAL A 210 -15.55 -3.16 -17.79
CA VAL A 210 -15.93 -2.46 -16.54
C VAL A 210 -15.26 -1.10 -16.34
N MET A 211 -14.28 -0.74 -17.17
CA MET A 211 -13.59 0.54 -17.07
C MET A 211 -14.31 1.64 -17.87
N PRO A 212 -14.13 2.93 -17.47
CA PRO A 212 -14.62 4.07 -18.27
C PRO A 212 -13.99 4.12 -19.67
N ALA A 213 -14.66 4.78 -20.60
CA ALA A 213 -14.26 4.86 -22.03
C ALA A 213 -12.90 5.53 -22.27
N ASN A 214 -12.38 6.31 -21.32
CA ASN A 214 -11.04 6.91 -21.37
C ASN A 214 -9.93 6.00 -20.85
N VAL A 215 -10.22 4.70 -20.62
CA VAL A 215 -9.23 3.67 -20.28
C VAL A 215 -9.07 2.72 -21.46
N THR A 216 -7.84 2.61 -21.95
CA THR A 216 -7.45 1.65 -22.99
C THR A 216 -6.68 0.50 -22.35
N THR A 217 -7.08 -0.74 -22.63
CA THR A 217 -6.37 -1.93 -22.14
C THR A 217 -5.49 -2.52 -23.25
N LEU A 218 -4.21 -2.79 -22.96
CA LEU A 218 -3.26 -3.36 -23.90
C LEU A 218 -2.48 -4.52 -23.29
N TYR A 219 -2.01 -5.43 -24.15
CA TYR A 219 -1.15 -6.53 -23.72
C TYR A 219 0.24 -6.03 -23.33
N SER A 220 0.72 -6.46 -22.16
CA SER A 220 2.01 -6.08 -21.62
C SER A 220 3.16 -6.83 -22.28
N ASN A 221 4.05 -6.13 -22.91
CA ASN A 221 5.35 -6.61 -23.38
C ASN A 221 6.36 -5.47 -23.42
N GLU A 222 7.63 -5.78 -23.50
CA GLU A 222 8.71 -4.78 -23.48
C GLU A 222 8.58 -3.75 -24.61
N TYR A 223 8.23 -4.18 -25.82
CA TYR A 223 8.06 -3.27 -26.96
C TYR A 223 6.97 -2.22 -26.70
N THR A 224 5.79 -2.68 -26.26
CA THR A 224 4.66 -1.80 -25.92
C THR A 224 5.02 -0.82 -24.81
N ILE A 225 5.67 -1.31 -23.74
CA ILE A 225 6.12 -0.46 -22.64
C ILE A 225 7.09 0.62 -23.15
N ARG A 226 8.11 0.25 -23.94
CA ARG A 226 9.09 1.20 -24.52
C ARG A 226 8.44 2.29 -25.39
N GLN A 227 7.37 1.99 -26.09
CA GLN A 227 6.64 2.98 -26.86
C GLN A 227 5.86 3.94 -25.95
N LEU A 228 5.14 3.38 -24.98
CA LEU A 228 4.21 4.13 -24.13
C LEU A 228 4.91 5.07 -23.14
N VAL A 229 6.05 4.67 -22.58
CA VAL A 229 6.78 5.51 -21.60
C VAL A 229 7.21 6.86 -22.18
N ARG A 230 7.39 6.96 -23.49
CA ARG A 230 7.76 8.21 -24.19
C ARG A 230 6.64 9.25 -24.20
N GLU A 231 5.40 8.79 -24.07
CA GLU A 231 4.23 9.64 -24.30
C GLU A 231 3.46 9.96 -23.00
N HIS A 232 3.65 9.16 -21.95
CA HIS A 232 2.89 9.29 -20.72
C HIS A 232 3.54 10.28 -19.76
N ASP A 233 2.71 10.89 -18.93
CA ASP A 233 3.09 11.93 -17.98
C ASP A 233 3.21 11.35 -16.56
N LEU A 234 2.40 10.35 -16.24
CA LEU A 234 2.42 9.59 -14.99
C LEU A 234 2.47 8.09 -15.30
N ILE A 235 3.37 7.36 -14.62
CA ILE A 235 3.53 5.91 -14.78
C ILE A 235 3.38 5.26 -13.40
N VAL A 236 2.45 4.30 -13.28
CA VAL A 236 2.18 3.57 -12.05
C VAL A 236 2.61 2.12 -12.20
N GLY A 237 3.56 1.68 -11.37
CA GLY A 237 3.98 0.29 -11.24
C GLY A 237 3.09 -0.44 -10.24
N ALA A 238 2.26 -1.36 -10.73
CA ALA A 238 1.23 -2.05 -9.95
C ALA A 238 1.27 -3.59 -10.13
N VAL A 239 2.44 -4.13 -10.46
CA VAL A 239 2.63 -5.59 -10.62
C VAL A 239 3.13 -6.19 -9.33
N LEU A 240 2.34 -7.11 -8.79
CA LEU A 240 2.66 -7.91 -7.63
C LEU A 240 2.58 -9.39 -8.02
N ILE A 241 3.65 -10.14 -7.76
CA ILE A 241 3.67 -11.59 -7.89
C ILE A 241 3.86 -12.17 -6.49
N PRO A 242 2.86 -12.85 -5.92
CA PRO A 242 2.95 -13.38 -4.57
C PRO A 242 4.20 -14.26 -4.37
N GLY A 243 4.94 -14.02 -3.28
CA GLY A 243 6.10 -14.82 -2.92
C GLY A 243 7.37 -14.62 -3.76
N THR A 244 7.38 -13.67 -4.73
CA THR A 244 8.55 -13.37 -5.56
C THR A 244 8.82 -11.86 -5.64
N LYS A 245 10.02 -11.51 -6.12
CA LYS A 245 10.32 -10.10 -6.43
C LYS A 245 9.53 -9.66 -7.67
N ALA A 246 9.05 -8.42 -7.69
CA ALA A 246 8.42 -7.83 -8.84
C ALA A 246 9.38 -7.80 -10.06
N PRO A 247 8.88 -8.06 -11.29
CA PRO A 247 9.69 -7.96 -12.49
C PRO A 247 10.05 -6.50 -12.78
N LYS A 248 11.26 -6.25 -13.29
CA LYS A 248 11.69 -4.91 -13.70
C LYS A 248 11.13 -4.58 -15.08
N LEU A 249 10.03 -3.86 -15.10
CA LEU A 249 9.32 -3.49 -16.34
C LEU A 249 9.81 -2.17 -16.95
N ILE A 250 10.29 -1.25 -16.11
CA ILE A 250 10.91 0.00 -16.54
C ILE A 250 12.40 -0.09 -16.25
N THR A 251 13.20 -0.04 -17.29
CA THR A 251 14.66 -0.10 -17.22
C THR A 251 15.28 1.32 -17.23
N ARG A 252 16.52 1.46 -16.80
CA ARG A 252 17.21 2.75 -16.75
C ARG A 252 17.34 3.42 -18.12
N ASP A 253 17.52 2.65 -19.18
CA ASP A 253 17.59 3.19 -20.54
C ASP A 253 16.24 3.75 -21.04
N MET A 254 15.12 3.18 -20.57
CA MET A 254 13.79 3.73 -20.87
C MET A 254 13.57 5.13 -20.25
N LEU A 255 14.13 5.41 -19.07
CA LEU A 255 14.02 6.71 -18.41
C LEU A 255 14.49 7.84 -19.30
N LYS A 256 15.61 7.63 -20.01
CA LYS A 256 16.19 8.63 -20.95
C LYS A 256 15.28 8.95 -22.13
N THR A 257 14.26 8.14 -22.37
CA THR A 257 13.30 8.36 -23.48
C THR A 257 12.02 9.02 -23.02
N MET A 258 11.82 9.17 -21.73
CA MET A 258 10.66 9.82 -21.13
C MET A 258 10.75 11.35 -21.30
N LYS A 259 9.63 12.00 -21.13
CA LYS A 259 9.59 13.45 -21.14
C LYS A 259 10.13 13.97 -19.79
N PRO A 260 10.92 15.06 -19.76
CA PRO A 260 11.38 15.65 -18.50
C PRO A 260 10.23 15.97 -17.55
N GLY A 261 10.40 15.63 -16.26
CA GLY A 261 9.38 15.81 -15.22
C GLY A 261 8.24 14.79 -15.27
N THR A 262 8.39 13.67 -16.01
CA THR A 262 7.49 12.51 -15.90
C THR A 262 7.55 11.95 -14.47
N VAL A 263 6.39 11.60 -13.91
CA VAL A 263 6.28 11.06 -12.57
C VAL A 263 6.11 9.55 -12.62
N LEU A 264 6.90 8.84 -11.81
CA LEU A 264 6.82 7.40 -11.63
C LEU A 264 6.39 7.09 -10.19
N VAL A 265 5.34 6.30 -10.04
CA VAL A 265 4.87 5.81 -8.73
C VAL A 265 4.98 4.29 -8.70
N ASP A 266 5.89 3.77 -7.89
CA ASP A 266 6.10 2.32 -7.76
C ASP A 266 5.43 1.79 -6.50
N VAL A 267 4.23 1.24 -6.64
CA VAL A 267 3.47 0.68 -5.53
C VAL A 267 4.04 -0.67 -5.06
N ALA A 268 4.79 -1.36 -5.93
CA ALA A 268 5.39 -2.66 -5.62
C ALA A 268 6.77 -2.55 -4.95
N VAL A 269 7.18 -1.38 -4.46
CA VAL A 269 8.52 -1.11 -3.91
C VAL A 269 8.91 -2.09 -2.78
N ASP A 270 7.98 -2.46 -1.92
CA ASP A 270 8.20 -3.40 -0.81
C ASP A 270 8.59 -4.81 -1.28
N GLN A 271 8.28 -5.15 -2.53
CA GLN A 271 8.66 -6.40 -3.18
C GLN A 271 9.74 -6.22 -4.24
N GLY A 272 10.58 -5.20 -4.05
CA GLY A 272 11.70 -4.87 -4.93
C GLY A 272 11.35 -3.93 -6.08
N GLY A 273 10.07 -3.59 -6.28
CA GLY A 273 9.59 -2.60 -7.25
C GLY A 273 9.59 -3.05 -8.72
N CYS A 274 8.71 -2.43 -9.50
CA CYS A 274 8.58 -2.66 -10.95
C CYS A 274 9.60 -1.88 -11.79
N PHE A 275 10.29 -0.91 -11.21
CA PHE A 275 11.27 -0.09 -11.92
C PHE A 275 12.69 -0.47 -11.48
N GLU A 276 13.63 -0.49 -12.41
CA GLU A 276 15.03 -0.83 -12.12
C GLU A 276 15.66 0.15 -11.12
N THR A 277 15.24 1.40 -11.17
CA THR A 277 15.77 2.49 -10.35
C THR A 277 14.96 2.76 -9.09
N THR A 278 13.94 1.97 -8.80
CA THR A 278 13.11 2.14 -7.61
C THR A 278 13.93 2.02 -6.33
N ALA A 279 13.57 2.79 -5.32
CA ALA A 279 14.09 2.69 -3.97
C ALA A 279 12.97 3.04 -2.98
N PRO A 280 12.94 2.41 -1.79
CA PRO A 280 12.00 2.77 -0.74
C PRO A 280 12.14 4.25 -0.36
N THR A 281 11.01 4.91 -0.15
CA THR A 281 10.93 6.28 0.36
C THR A 281 10.20 6.33 1.70
N THR A 282 10.19 7.48 2.34
CA THR A 282 9.49 7.72 3.60
C THR A 282 8.59 8.94 3.45
N HIS A 283 7.63 9.13 4.37
CA HIS A 283 6.80 10.33 4.37
C HIS A 283 7.61 11.63 4.51
N ASP A 284 8.77 11.57 5.16
CA ASP A 284 9.66 12.74 5.32
C ASP A 284 10.44 13.04 4.02
N ASN A 285 10.74 12.00 3.23
CA ASN A 285 11.42 12.10 1.94
C ASN A 285 10.66 11.26 0.90
N PRO A 286 9.49 11.71 0.44
CA PRO A 286 8.57 10.88 -0.33
C PRO A 286 8.97 10.69 -1.79
N THR A 287 9.92 11.49 -2.30
CA THR A 287 10.35 11.45 -3.70
C THR A 287 11.86 11.62 -3.83
N PHE A 288 12.40 11.15 -4.94
CA PHE A 288 13.75 11.47 -5.40
C PHE A 288 13.76 11.62 -6.92
N SER A 289 14.75 12.34 -7.45
CA SER A 289 14.94 12.50 -8.90
C SER A 289 16.09 11.62 -9.36
N ARG A 290 15.96 11.05 -10.55
CA ARG A 290 17.01 10.30 -11.24
C ARG A 290 17.06 10.73 -12.71
N ASP A 291 18.27 10.80 -13.25
CA ASP A 291 18.54 11.01 -14.67
C ASP A 291 17.56 12.00 -15.37
N ASP A 292 17.89 13.28 -15.38
CA ASP A 292 17.19 14.33 -16.13
C ASP A 292 15.71 14.61 -15.74
N ASP A 293 15.45 14.95 -14.47
CA ASP A 293 14.19 15.49 -13.97
C ASP A 293 13.01 14.51 -13.85
N ILE A 294 13.26 13.21 -13.75
CA ILE A 294 12.21 12.21 -13.52
C ILE A 294 11.99 12.03 -12.01
N HIS A 295 10.75 12.20 -11.57
CA HIS A 295 10.37 12.04 -10.17
C HIS A 295 9.83 10.64 -9.90
N TYR A 296 10.29 10.07 -8.80
CA TYR A 296 9.75 8.83 -8.25
C TYR A 296 8.95 9.17 -7.00
N GLY A 297 7.66 8.85 -7.03
CA GLY A 297 6.82 8.87 -5.84
C GLY A 297 6.51 7.45 -5.41
N VAL A 298 6.52 7.19 -4.12
CA VAL A 298 6.08 5.91 -3.56
C VAL A 298 4.88 6.20 -2.68
N ALA A 299 3.81 5.43 -2.88
CA ALA A 299 2.61 5.50 -2.07
C ALA A 299 2.74 4.67 -0.79
#